data_cdddfaac0b04c409addbbfff91260d3d
#
_entry.id   cdddfaac0b04c409addbbfff91260d3d
#
_cell.length_a   1.000
_cell.length_b   1.000
_cell.length_c   1.000
_cell.angle_alpha   90.00
_cell.angle_beta   90.00
_cell.angle_gamma   90.00
#
_symmetry.space_group_name_H-M   'P 1'
#
loop_
_entity.id
_entity.type
_entity.pdbx_description
1 polymer ?
#
loop_
_entity_poly.entity_id
_entity_poly.type
_entity_poly.pdbx_seq_one_letter_code
_entity_poly.pdbx_strand_id
1 'polypeptide(L)'
;MIKVFFIAKIKNFNDEYYDYSKRLREKAEAMSGFISITTEEKDDVEITISSWKTKEDVNAWKNDPLHMEVKAKAKEWYHWVKGIHVEAVDE
;
A
#
# COMPACT_ATOMS: atom_id res chain seq x y z
N MET A 1 -0.65 -12.14 -12.21
CA MET A 1 -0.68 -11.50 -10.88
C MET A 1 0.23 -10.28 -10.89
N ILE A 2 -0.23 -9.21 -10.28
CA ILE A 2 0.56 -7.98 -10.17
C ILE A 2 0.95 -7.79 -8.70
N LYS A 3 2.23 -7.54 -8.43
CA LYS A 3 2.70 -7.17 -7.10
C LYS A 3 3.00 -5.68 -7.06
N VAL A 4 2.54 -5.03 -6.00
CA VAL A 4 2.80 -3.61 -5.76
C VAL A 4 3.68 -3.51 -4.51
N PHE A 5 4.86 -2.94 -4.68
CA PHE A 5 5.79 -2.68 -3.58
C PHE A 5 5.69 -1.22 -3.19
N PHE A 6 5.35 -0.96 -1.96
CA PHE A 6 5.39 0.37 -1.37
C PHE A 6 6.56 0.41 -0.41
N ILE A 7 7.54 1.26 -0.69
CA ILE A 7 8.75 1.38 0.12
C ILE A 7 8.82 2.83 0.62
N ALA A 8 8.98 3.00 1.92
CA ALA A 8 8.96 4.34 2.49
C ALA A 8 9.90 4.47 3.69
N LYS A 9 10.53 5.64 3.82
CA LYS A 9 11.34 5.96 4.99
C LYS A 9 10.45 6.60 6.04
N ILE A 10 10.34 5.97 7.20
CA ILE A 10 9.48 6.41 8.28
C ILE A 10 10.06 7.67 8.94
N LYS A 11 9.22 8.67 9.09
CA LYS A 11 9.53 9.91 9.80
C LYS A 11 8.88 9.90 11.17
N ASN A 12 7.58 9.71 11.21
CA ASN A 12 6.81 9.71 12.44
C ASN A 12 5.45 9.07 12.23
N PHE A 13 5.13 8.07 13.04
CA PHE A 13 3.79 7.48 13.05
C PHE A 13 3.04 7.97 14.28
N ASN A 14 1.75 8.23 14.10
CA ASN A 14 0.86 8.69 15.15
C ASN A 14 -0.46 7.90 15.09
N ASP A 15 -1.41 8.23 15.98
CA ASP A 15 -2.69 7.54 16.03
C ASP A 15 -3.46 7.65 14.70
N GLU A 16 -3.35 8.81 14.04
CA GLU A 16 -3.98 9.01 12.73
C GLU A 16 -3.42 8.05 11.69
N TYR A 17 -2.10 7.86 11.67
CA TYR A 17 -1.45 6.90 10.78
C TYR A 17 -2.00 5.49 10.99
N TYR A 18 -2.07 5.05 12.24
CA TYR A 18 -2.53 3.69 12.57
C TYR A 18 -4.00 3.48 12.20
N ASP A 19 -4.84 4.50 12.40
CA ASP A 19 -6.24 4.44 12.00
C ASP A 19 -6.39 4.32 10.48
N TYR A 20 -5.69 5.17 9.73
CA TYR A 20 -5.71 5.10 8.26
C TYR A 20 -5.15 3.78 7.75
N SER A 21 -4.06 3.29 8.34
CA SER A 21 -3.44 2.02 7.95
C SER A 21 -4.42 0.85 8.09
N LYS A 22 -5.15 0.80 9.20
CA LYS A 22 -6.17 -0.23 9.45
C LYS A 22 -7.30 -0.15 8.44
N ARG A 23 -7.84 1.05 8.23
CA ARG A 23 -8.95 1.28 7.29
C ARG A 23 -8.54 0.94 5.87
N LEU A 24 -7.32 1.30 5.49
CA LEU A 24 -6.78 1.04 4.16
C LEU A 24 -6.62 -0.46 3.92
N ARG A 25 -6.12 -1.19 4.90
CA ARG A 25 -6.00 -2.65 4.81
C ARG A 25 -7.37 -3.32 4.67
N GLU A 26 -8.33 -2.91 5.48
CA GLU A 26 -9.70 -3.43 5.40
C GLU A 26 -10.31 -3.16 4.02
N LYS A 27 -10.07 -1.98 3.48
CA LYS A 27 -10.56 -1.60 2.15
C LYS A 27 -9.93 -2.47 1.06
N ALA A 28 -8.61 -2.68 1.12
CA ALA A 28 -7.90 -3.52 0.16
C ALA A 28 -8.44 -4.94 0.18
N GLU A 29 -8.61 -5.52 1.37
CA GLU A 29 -9.10 -6.88 1.55
C GLU A 29 -10.52 -7.08 1.00
N ALA A 30 -11.33 -6.01 0.97
CA ALA A 30 -12.69 -6.05 0.45
C ALA A 30 -12.77 -5.85 -1.06
N MET A 31 -11.69 -5.45 -1.71
CA MET A 31 -11.71 -5.17 -3.16
C MET A 31 -11.62 -6.44 -3.99
N SER A 32 -12.34 -6.42 -5.13
CA SER A 32 -12.25 -7.48 -6.12
C SER A 32 -10.81 -7.59 -6.64
N GLY A 33 -10.32 -8.80 -6.79
CA GLY A 33 -8.96 -9.04 -7.29
C GLY A 33 -7.86 -8.97 -6.25
N PHE A 34 -8.17 -8.63 -5.01
CA PHE A 34 -7.20 -8.67 -3.91
C PHE A 34 -6.75 -10.11 -3.65
N ILE A 35 -5.43 -10.31 -3.49
CA ILE A 35 -4.85 -11.61 -3.18
C ILE A 35 -4.23 -11.59 -1.78
N SER A 36 -3.31 -10.66 -1.52
CA SER A 36 -2.62 -10.58 -0.23
C SER A 36 -2.00 -9.22 0.00
N ILE A 37 -1.72 -8.93 1.27
CA ILE A 37 -0.97 -7.74 1.66
C ILE A 37 -0.12 -8.07 2.87
N THR A 38 1.15 -7.69 2.84
CA THR A 38 2.09 -7.86 3.94
C THR A 38 2.87 -6.57 4.15
N THR A 39 3.25 -6.32 5.40
CA THR A 39 4.05 -5.14 5.76
C THR A 39 5.18 -5.55 6.67
N GLU A 40 6.37 -5.05 6.39
CA GLU A 40 7.55 -5.23 7.23
C GLU A 40 8.21 -3.89 7.48
N GLU A 41 8.87 -3.77 8.61
CA GLU A 41 9.60 -2.58 9.02
C GLU A 41 10.99 -2.98 9.49
N LYS A 42 12.01 -2.28 8.98
CA LYS A 42 13.39 -2.47 9.43
C LYS A 42 14.18 -1.19 9.21
N ASP A 43 14.91 -0.75 10.24
CA ASP A 43 15.77 0.44 10.15
C ASP A 43 15.03 1.69 9.65
N ASP A 44 13.80 1.90 10.14
CA ASP A 44 12.92 3.00 9.77
C ASP A 44 12.48 2.97 8.31
N VAL A 45 12.58 1.81 7.64
CA VAL A 45 12.05 1.60 6.31
C VAL A 45 10.87 0.65 6.38
N GLU A 46 9.73 1.09 5.82
CA GLU A 46 8.54 0.26 5.69
C GLU A 46 8.50 -0.31 4.27
N ILE A 47 8.20 -1.60 4.17
CA ILE A 47 7.96 -2.26 2.89
C ILE A 47 6.61 -2.94 2.98
N THR A 48 5.66 -2.50 2.16
CA THR A 48 4.35 -3.12 2.05
C THR A 48 4.24 -3.74 0.66
N ILE A 49 3.88 -5.01 0.62
CA ILE A 49 3.72 -5.74 -0.64
C ILE A 49 2.27 -6.18 -0.74
N SER A 50 1.58 -5.73 -1.78
CA SER A 50 0.21 -6.18 -2.08
C SER A 50 0.22 -6.93 -3.40
N SER A 51 -0.62 -7.96 -3.49
CA SER A 51 -0.74 -8.78 -4.68
C SER A 51 -2.18 -8.71 -5.20
N TRP A 52 -2.33 -8.58 -6.52
CA TRP A 52 -3.60 -8.36 -7.19
C TRP A 52 -3.69 -9.23 -8.44
N LYS A 53 -4.91 -9.62 -8.82
CA LYS A 53 -5.12 -10.51 -9.97
C LYS A 53 -4.74 -9.84 -11.29
N THR A 54 -5.15 -8.58 -11.50
CA THR A 54 -4.98 -7.88 -12.77
C THR A 54 -4.49 -6.43 -12.57
N LYS A 55 -4.06 -5.82 -13.68
CA LYS A 55 -3.68 -4.40 -13.70
C LYS A 55 -4.87 -3.50 -13.40
N GLU A 56 -6.06 -3.90 -13.87
CA GLU A 56 -7.30 -3.15 -13.62
C GLU A 56 -7.60 -3.11 -12.12
N ASP A 57 -7.38 -4.20 -11.41
CA ASP A 57 -7.56 -4.26 -9.97
C ASP A 57 -6.59 -3.33 -9.24
N VAL A 58 -5.34 -3.28 -9.68
CA VAL A 58 -4.33 -2.36 -9.14
C VAL A 58 -4.76 -0.90 -9.40
N ASN A 59 -5.23 -0.61 -10.60
CA ASN A 59 -5.68 0.74 -10.94
C ASN A 59 -6.88 1.17 -10.09
N ALA A 60 -7.83 0.26 -9.86
CA ALA A 60 -8.97 0.52 -8.98
C ALA A 60 -8.51 0.84 -7.56
N TRP A 61 -7.52 0.09 -7.05
CA TRP A 61 -6.94 0.33 -5.73
C TRP A 61 -6.26 1.69 -5.64
N LYS A 62 -5.42 2.02 -6.63
CA LYS A 62 -4.70 3.29 -6.66
C LYS A 62 -5.63 4.49 -6.74
N ASN A 63 -6.78 4.35 -7.38
CA ASN A 63 -7.77 5.42 -7.55
C ASN A 63 -8.87 5.40 -6.50
N ASP A 64 -8.80 4.48 -5.53
CA ASP A 64 -9.77 4.45 -4.44
C ASP A 64 -9.66 5.76 -3.63
N PRO A 65 -10.78 6.42 -3.30
CA PRO A 65 -10.76 7.68 -2.57
C PRO A 65 -10.00 7.64 -1.25
N LEU A 66 -10.10 6.53 -0.50
CA LEU A 66 -9.37 6.38 0.76
C LEU A 66 -7.86 6.28 0.52
N HIS A 67 -7.44 5.51 -0.50
CA HIS A 67 -6.04 5.38 -0.85
C HIS A 67 -5.44 6.73 -1.28
N MET A 68 -6.20 7.50 -2.06
CA MET A 68 -5.77 8.83 -2.50
C MET A 68 -5.67 9.81 -1.33
N GLU A 69 -6.57 9.72 -0.35
CA GLU A 69 -6.53 10.55 0.87
C GLU A 69 -5.27 10.23 1.68
N VAL A 70 -4.96 8.95 1.87
CA VAL A 70 -3.77 8.50 2.58
C VAL A 70 -2.50 8.96 1.85
N LYS A 71 -2.49 8.84 0.53
CA LYS A 71 -1.36 9.27 -0.30
C LYS A 71 -1.08 10.77 -0.14
N ALA A 72 -2.13 11.59 -0.04
CA ALA A 72 -1.98 13.02 0.15
C ALA A 72 -1.38 13.37 1.53
N LYS A 73 -1.56 12.50 2.53
CA LYS A 73 -1.05 12.69 3.88
C LYS A 73 0.32 12.05 4.11
N ALA A 74 0.83 11.29 3.16
CA ALA A 74 2.04 10.47 3.34
C ALA A 74 3.26 11.28 3.80
N LYS A 75 3.41 12.51 3.35
CA LYS A 75 4.53 13.37 3.75
C LYS A 75 4.57 13.72 5.24
N GLU A 76 3.45 13.56 5.95
CA GLU A 76 3.39 13.77 7.39
C GLU A 76 4.04 12.60 8.14
N TRP A 77 4.04 11.42 7.54
CA TRP A 77 4.51 10.18 8.17
C TRP A 77 5.84 9.67 7.63
N TYR A 78 6.19 10.07 6.40
CA TYR A 78 7.37 9.54 5.71
C TYR A 78 8.26 10.67 5.19
N HIS A 79 9.57 10.42 5.20
CA HIS A 79 10.54 11.32 4.56
C HIS A 79 10.49 11.20 3.05
N TRP A 80 10.26 9.98 2.55
CA TRP A 80 10.06 9.72 1.13
C TRP A 80 9.27 8.41 0.97
N VAL A 81 8.63 8.28 -0.18
CA VAL A 81 7.88 7.08 -0.55
C VAL A 81 8.23 6.70 -1.99
N LYS A 82 8.17 5.40 -2.29
CA LYS A 82 8.41 4.86 -3.63
C LYS A 82 7.45 3.70 -3.89
N GLY A 83 6.83 3.70 -5.07
CA GLY A 83 5.96 2.62 -5.51
C GLY A 83 6.57 1.91 -6.72
N ILE A 84 6.54 0.58 -6.69
CA ILE A 84 7.04 -0.24 -7.80
C ILE A 84 5.98 -1.30 -8.10
N HIS A 85 5.64 -1.45 -9.38
CA HIS A 85 4.71 -2.49 -9.85
C HIS A 85 5.48 -3.53 -10.61
N VAL A 86 5.26 -4.79 -10.28
CA VAL A 86 5.92 -5.92 -10.93
C VAL A 86 4.86 -6.93 -11.36
N GLU A 87 4.88 -7.32 -12.62
CA GLU A 87 4.05 -8.41 -13.10
C GLU A 87 4.76 -9.73 -12.77
N ALA A 88 4.13 -10.54 -11.93
CA ALA A 88 4.67 -11.85 -11.55
C ALA A 88 4.09 -12.92 -12.46
N VAL A 89 4.94 -13.84 -12.90
CA VAL A 89 4.52 -14.99 -13.70
C VAL A 89 4.04 -16.08 -12.75
N ASP A 90 2.83 -16.56 -12.96
CA ASP A 90 2.30 -17.69 -12.21
C ASP A 90 2.84 -18.98 -12.81
N GLU A 91 3.50 -19.77 -12.00
CA GLU A 91 4.00 -21.07 -12.40
C GLU A 91 3.11 -22.20 -11.86
#